data_a8c09011ccfadaab6012903fb65e045e
#
_entry.id   a8c09011ccfadaab6012903fb65e045e
#
_cell.length_a   1.000
_cell.length_b   1.000
_cell.length_c   1.000
_cell.angle_alpha   90.00
_cell.angle_beta   90.00
_cell.angle_gamma   90.00
#
_symmetry.space_group_name_H-M   'P 1'
#
loop_
_entity.id
_entity.type
_entity.pdbx_description
1 polymer ?
#
loop_
_entity_poly.entity_id
_entity_poly.type
_entity_poly.pdbx_seq_one_letter_code
_entity_poly.pdbx_strand_id
1 'polypeptide(L)'
;MNYPYLLFDADKTLFDFDKANRTAFSAVCTEHNIPDTEENFRTYEHCNALLWAAFDRGEVTKDFLVVQRYRDFLAAIGLERSAEGCNHTHLTTLGISNVLLPYAEEVCRELSKTHRLYLVTNAVASVQRERLRRSTIVPYITDAFISEEAGAAKPSTEYFDYVFAHIDGITRENCIVIGDSLSSDIKGANNYGLPCCWYNPKGVARPTDLRIDYEITDLRQLFDIV
;
A
#
# COMPACT_ATOMS: atom_id res chain seq x y z
N MET A 1 -22.53 -9.19 -8.95
CA MET A 1 -22.87 -8.70 -7.60
C MET A 1 -22.68 -7.19 -7.63
N ASN A 2 -23.46 -6.43 -6.87
CA ASN A 2 -23.29 -4.97 -6.84
C ASN A 2 -22.51 -4.62 -5.55
N TYR A 3 -21.33 -4.03 -5.66
CA TYR A 3 -20.47 -3.61 -4.55
C TYR A 3 -20.46 -2.08 -4.43
N PRO A 4 -21.47 -1.43 -3.86
CA PRO A 4 -21.51 0.02 -3.74
C PRO A 4 -20.34 0.63 -2.94
N TYR A 5 -19.60 -0.17 -2.18
CA TYR A 5 -18.42 0.25 -1.41
C TYR A 5 -17.17 -0.45 -1.91
N LEU A 6 -16.21 0.32 -2.42
CA LEU A 6 -14.95 -0.19 -2.94
C LEU A 6 -13.82 0.21 -1.98
N LEU A 7 -13.15 -0.80 -1.41
CA LEU A 7 -12.05 -0.63 -0.45
C LEU A 7 -10.72 -0.87 -1.20
N PHE A 8 -10.12 0.18 -1.70
CA PHE A 8 -8.86 0.12 -2.44
C PHE A 8 -7.66 0.18 -1.51
N ASP A 9 -6.70 -0.72 -1.69
CA ASP A 9 -5.35 -0.45 -1.25
C ASP A 9 -4.75 0.73 -2.02
N ALA A 10 -3.72 1.36 -1.47
CA ALA A 10 -3.12 2.54 -2.06
C ALA A 10 -1.86 2.22 -2.87
N ASP A 11 -0.84 1.64 -2.23
CA ASP A 11 0.49 1.46 -2.80
C ASP A 11 0.57 0.22 -3.70
N LYS A 12 1.08 0.36 -4.93
CA LYS A 12 1.08 -0.68 -5.97
C LYS A 12 -0.32 -1.08 -6.45
N THR A 13 -1.37 -0.44 -5.95
CA THR A 13 -2.74 -0.62 -6.43
C THR A 13 -3.24 0.62 -7.17
N LEU A 14 -3.17 1.81 -6.56
CA LEU A 14 -3.48 3.09 -7.22
C LEU A 14 -2.24 3.95 -7.42
N PHE A 15 -1.30 3.96 -6.48
CA PHE A 15 -0.05 4.70 -6.57
C PHE A 15 1.09 3.82 -7.08
N ASP A 16 1.90 4.37 -7.98
CA ASP A 16 3.15 3.76 -8.45
C ASP A 16 4.23 3.85 -7.34
N PHE A 17 4.09 2.94 -6.37
CA PHE A 17 5.01 2.88 -5.25
C PHE A 17 6.43 2.51 -5.69
N ASP A 18 6.59 1.63 -6.67
CA ASP A 18 7.92 1.19 -7.12
C ASP A 18 8.72 2.38 -7.65
N LYS A 19 8.08 3.25 -8.44
CA LYS A 19 8.71 4.49 -8.94
C LYS A 19 8.97 5.50 -7.81
N ALA A 20 8.01 5.68 -6.92
CA ALA A 20 8.14 6.59 -5.78
C ALA A 20 9.27 6.14 -4.83
N ASN A 21 9.33 4.84 -4.52
CA ASN A 21 10.36 4.23 -3.67
C ASN A 21 11.76 4.37 -4.28
N ARG A 22 11.89 4.13 -5.59
CA ARG A 22 13.16 4.32 -6.30
C ARG A 22 13.65 5.77 -6.25
N THR A 23 12.72 6.72 -6.45
CA THR A 23 13.03 8.16 -6.34
C THR A 23 13.44 8.54 -4.92
N ALA A 24 12.74 8.03 -3.91
CA ALA A 24 13.07 8.29 -2.51
C ALA A 24 14.44 7.71 -2.12
N PHE A 25 14.76 6.51 -2.59
CA PHE A 25 16.09 5.92 -2.38
C PHE A 25 17.21 6.75 -3.04
N SER A 26 17.01 7.25 -4.27
CA SER A 26 17.99 8.12 -4.95
C SER A 26 18.22 9.43 -4.16
N ALA A 27 17.17 10.01 -3.58
CA ALA A 27 17.29 11.18 -2.73
C ALA A 27 18.13 10.89 -1.47
N VAL A 28 17.89 9.73 -0.83
CA VAL A 28 18.68 9.26 0.30
C VAL A 28 20.14 9.09 -0.10
N CYS A 29 20.42 8.45 -1.22
CA CYS A 29 21.78 8.26 -1.71
C CYS A 29 22.51 9.59 -1.92
N THR A 30 21.83 10.56 -2.50
CA THR A 30 22.38 11.91 -2.74
C THR A 30 22.67 12.64 -1.43
N GLU A 31 21.70 12.69 -0.51
CA GLU A 31 21.81 13.47 0.72
C GLU A 31 22.82 12.87 1.71
N HIS A 32 22.91 11.54 1.76
CA HIS A 32 23.75 10.82 2.72
C HIS A 32 25.07 10.32 2.14
N ASN A 33 25.43 10.71 0.90
CA ASN A 33 26.64 10.27 0.21
C ASN A 33 26.77 8.75 0.17
N ILE A 34 25.73 8.07 -0.29
CA ILE A 34 25.66 6.63 -0.56
C ILE A 34 25.70 6.44 -2.08
N PRO A 35 26.47 5.50 -2.64
CA PRO A 35 26.44 5.25 -4.08
C PRO A 35 25.06 4.81 -4.56
N ASP A 36 24.45 5.56 -5.49
CA ASP A 36 23.17 5.22 -6.10
C ASP A 36 23.40 4.21 -7.23
N THR A 37 23.51 2.94 -6.86
CA THR A 37 23.69 1.82 -7.78
C THR A 37 22.49 0.89 -7.75
N GLU A 38 22.28 0.16 -8.82
CA GLU A 38 21.21 -0.85 -8.88
C GLU A 38 21.41 -1.98 -7.86
N GLU A 39 22.66 -2.32 -7.53
CA GLU A 39 23.02 -3.30 -6.50
C GLU A 39 22.58 -2.81 -5.11
N ASN A 40 22.92 -1.57 -4.77
CA ASN A 40 22.52 -0.97 -3.50
C ASN A 40 20.98 -0.84 -3.39
N PHE A 41 20.31 -0.48 -4.48
CA PHE A 41 18.84 -0.43 -4.48
C PHE A 41 18.23 -1.80 -4.23
N ARG A 42 18.71 -2.86 -4.89
CA ARG A 42 18.23 -4.24 -4.64
C ARG A 42 18.49 -4.70 -3.20
N THR A 43 19.66 -4.35 -2.65
CA THR A 43 19.97 -4.66 -1.24
C THR A 43 18.99 -3.96 -0.30
N TYR A 44 18.70 -2.68 -0.53
CA TYR A 44 17.70 -1.93 0.22
C TYR A 44 16.29 -2.55 0.07
N GLU A 45 15.87 -2.86 -1.15
CA GLU A 45 14.57 -3.49 -1.39
C GLU A 45 14.44 -4.85 -0.68
N HIS A 46 15.51 -5.64 -0.65
CA HIS A 46 15.52 -6.90 0.08
C HIS A 46 15.31 -6.69 1.59
N CYS A 47 16.08 -5.79 2.21
CA CYS A 47 15.92 -5.46 3.63
C CYS A 47 14.51 -4.93 3.92
N ASN A 48 14.01 -4.03 3.08
CA ASN A 48 12.67 -3.47 3.21
C ASN A 48 11.57 -4.55 3.11
N ALA A 49 11.67 -5.45 2.14
CA ALA A 49 10.68 -6.51 1.94
C ALA A 49 10.63 -7.49 3.12
N LEU A 50 11.79 -7.87 3.69
CA LEU A 50 11.86 -8.74 4.87
C LEU A 50 11.15 -8.15 6.08
N LEU A 51 11.33 -6.84 6.31
CA LEU A 51 10.72 -6.14 7.45
C LEU A 51 9.23 -5.90 7.25
N TRP A 52 8.76 -5.60 6.04
CA TRP A 52 7.33 -5.53 5.76
C TRP A 52 6.65 -6.89 5.93
N ALA A 53 7.29 -7.98 5.49
CA ALA A 53 6.78 -9.32 5.73
C ALA A 53 6.72 -9.67 7.24
N ALA A 54 7.69 -9.23 8.04
CA ALA A 54 7.66 -9.38 9.49
C ALA A 54 6.54 -8.53 10.13
N PHE A 55 6.30 -7.32 9.61
CA PHE A 55 5.18 -6.47 10.04
C PHE A 55 3.81 -7.12 9.74
N ASP A 56 3.61 -7.67 8.54
CA ASP A 56 2.38 -8.38 8.17
C ASP A 56 2.10 -9.61 9.05
N ARG A 57 3.16 -10.20 9.65
CA ARG A 57 3.04 -11.28 10.65
C ARG A 57 2.89 -10.78 12.09
N GLY A 58 2.95 -9.46 12.33
CA GLY A 58 2.87 -8.86 13.66
C GLY A 58 4.14 -9.01 14.51
N GLU A 59 5.27 -9.32 13.91
CA GLU A 59 6.56 -9.56 14.60
C GLU A 59 7.30 -8.27 14.95
N VAL A 60 7.04 -7.20 14.21
CA VAL A 60 7.68 -5.88 14.39
C VAL A 60 6.65 -4.76 14.30
N THR A 61 6.96 -3.61 14.92
CA THR A 61 6.16 -2.39 14.77
C THR A 61 6.57 -1.62 13.52
N LYS A 62 5.70 -0.73 13.03
CA LYS A 62 6.00 0.13 11.88
C LYS A 62 7.13 1.10 12.19
N ASP A 63 7.14 1.72 13.37
CA ASP A 63 8.20 2.64 13.79
C ASP A 63 9.58 1.97 13.80
N PHE A 64 9.64 0.70 14.21
CA PHE A 64 10.87 -0.09 14.15
C PHE A 64 11.27 -0.37 12.70
N LEU A 65 10.34 -0.90 11.89
CA LEU A 65 10.57 -1.34 10.51
C LEU A 65 11.14 -0.19 9.64
N VAL A 66 10.56 1.00 9.70
CA VAL A 66 10.94 2.09 8.79
C VAL A 66 12.38 2.59 9.01
N VAL A 67 12.92 2.47 10.21
CA VAL A 67 14.31 2.80 10.51
C VAL A 67 15.21 1.57 10.31
N GLN A 68 14.77 0.39 10.78
CA GLN A 68 15.58 -0.82 10.76
C GLN A 68 15.97 -1.24 9.33
N ARG A 69 15.11 -1.03 8.34
CA ARG A 69 15.45 -1.32 6.93
C ARG A 69 16.69 -0.55 6.45
N TYR A 70 16.92 0.66 6.96
CA TYR A 70 18.13 1.42 6.65
C TYR A 70 19.33 0.97 7.47
N ARG A 71 19.14 0.54 8.74
CA ARG A 71 20.24 -0.05 9.51
C ARG A 71 20.76 -1.31 8.85
N ASP A 72 19.85 -2.21 8.44
CA ASP A 72 20.19 -3.47 7.78
C ASP A 72 20.84 -3.22 6.42
N PHE A 73 20.30 -2.29 5.63
CA PHE A 73 20.87 -1.90 4.36
C PHE A 73 22.29 -1.33 4.51
N LEU A 74 22.50 -0.37 5.40
CA LEU A 74 23.79 0.26 5.64
C LEU A 74 24.83 -0.74 6.14
N ALA A 75 24.45 -1.64 7.03
CA ALA A 75 25.30 -2.73 7.50
C ALA A 75 25.69 -3.67 6.35
N ALA A 76 24.74 -4.03 5.48
CA ALA A 76 24.98 -4.92 4.35
C ALA A 76 25.99 -4.35 3.33
N ILE A 77 26.00 -3.01 3.15
CA ILE A 77 26.94 -2.35 2.22
C ILE A 77 28.20 -1.80 2.93
N GLY A 78 28.34 -2.03 4.23
CA GLY A 78 29.52 -1.63 5.01
C GLY A 78 29.69 -0.11 5.16
N LEU A 79 28.60 0.66 5.21
CA LEU A 79 28.62 2.11 5.38
C LEU A 79 28.05 2.53 6.73
N GLU A 80 28.76 3.45 7.39
CA GLU A 80 28.28 4.10 8.61
C GLU A 80 27.59 5.43 8.27
N ARG A 81 26.28 5.46 8.35
CA ARG A 81 25.40 6.64 8.16
C ARG A 81 24.25 6.58 9.17
N SER A 82 23.58 7.72 9.40
CA SER A 82 22.38 7.74 10.23
C SER A 82 21.21 7.05 9.51
N ALA A 83 20.75 5.91 10.03
CA ALA A 83 19.58 5.23 9.51
C ALA A 83 18.31 6.08 9.71
N GLU A 84 18.22 6.81 10.82
CA GLU A 84 17.15 7.76 11.11
C GLU A 84 17.13 8.91 10.09
N GLY A 85 18.31 9.46 9.75
CA GLY A 85 18.45 10.47 8.70
C GLY A 85 18.02 9.94 7.34
N CYS A 86 18.51 8.77 6.96
CA CYS A 86 18.12 8.10 5.71
C CYS A 86 16.60 7.89 5.65
N ASN A 87 16.00 7.40 6.74
CA ASN A 87 14.55 7.21 6.81
C ASN A 87 13.79 8.54 6.70
N HIS A 88 14.26 9.60 7.37
CA HIS A 88 13.63 10.91 7.28
C HIS A 88 13.60 11.43 5.84
N THR A 89 14.74 11.42 5.14
CA THR A 89 14.85 11.81 3.73
C THR A 89 13.93 10.95 2.85
N HIS A 90 13.92 9.64 3.09
CA HIS A 90 13.05 8.72 2.36
C HIS A 90 11.57 9.05 2.51
N LEU A 91 11.07 9.16 3.75
CA LEU A 91 9.66 9.44 4.02
C LEU A 91 9.23 10.82 3.51
N THR A 92 10.10 11.83 3.64
CA THR A 92 9.85 13.17 3.11
C THR A 92 9.70 13.14 1.59
N THR A 93 10.63 12.47 0.90
CA THR A 93 10.59 12.35 -0.57
C THR A 93 9.40 11.51 -1.03
N LEU A 94 9.09 10.42 -0.33
CA LEU A 94 7.93 9.59 -0.63
C LEU A 94 6.62 10.36 -0.45
N GLY A 95 6.52 11.19 0.60
CA GLY A 95 5.32 11.99 0.89
C GLY A 95 4.97 13.00 -0.19
N ILE A 96 5.95 13.53 -0.92
CA ILE A 96 5.69 14.45 -2.04
C ILE A 96 5.43 13.73 -3.37
N SER A 97 5.64 12.42 -3.45
CA SER A 97 5.41 11.63 -4.64
C SER A 97 3.94 11.24 -4.76
N ASN A 98 3.29 11.69 -5.82
CA ASN A 98 1.87 11.43 -6.12
C ASN A 98 1.68 10.71 -7.45
N VAL A 99 2.69 9.98 -7.91
CA VAL A 99 2.62 9.24 -9.19
C VAL A 99 1.61 8.12 -9.06
N LEU A 100 0.67 8.08 -9.99
CA LEU A 100 -0.36 7.05 -10.07
C LEU A 100 0.04 5.93 -11.03
N LEU A 101 -0.47 4.74 -10.79
CA LEU A 101 -0.43 3.66 -11.76
C LEU A 101 -1.27 3.99 -13.00
N PRO A 102 -0.99 3.34 -14.15
CA PRO A 102 -1.79 3.51 -15.35
C PRO A 102 -3.28 3.31 -15.06
N TYR A 103 -4.11 4.22 -15.58
CA TYR A 103 -5.58 4.22 -15.47
C TYR A 103 -6.16 4.40 -14.05
N ALA A 104 -5.36 4.52 -12.99
CA ALA A 104 -5.87 4.67 -11.63
C ALA A 104 -6.80 5.88 -11.48
N GLU A 105 -6.45 7.04 -12.04
CA GLU A 105 -7.31 8.22 -12.00
C GLU A 105 -8.60 8.03 -12.81
N GLU A 106 -8.50 7.45 -14.01
CA GLU A 106 -9.66 7.15 -14.86
C GLU A 106 -10.65 6.24 -14.13
N VAL A 107 -10.15 5.14 -13.55
CA VAL A 107 -10.95 4.16 -12.82
C VAL A 107 -11.61 4.79 -11.59
N CYS A 108 -10.86 5.55 -10.77
CA CYS A 108 -11.43 6.24 -9.62
C CYS A 108 -12.52 7.23 -10.05
N ARG A 109 -12.28 8.03 -11.10
CA ARG A 109 -13.25 9.00 -11.62
C ARG A 109 -14.54 8.34 -12.11
N GLU A 110 -14.43 7.27 -12.89
CA GLU A 110 -15.61 6.60 -13.45
C GLU A 110 -16.41 5.85 -12.38
N LEU A 111 -15.73 5.08 -11.51
CA LEU A 111 -16.38 4.31 -10.45
C LEU A 111 -17.00 5.21 -9.37
N SER A 112 -16.43 6.37 -9.07
CA SER A 112 -16.99 7.30 -8.08
C SER A 112 -18.37 7.87 -8.45
N LYS A 113 -18.81 7.73 -9.71
CA LYS A 113 -20.14 8.16 -10.15
C LYS A 113 -21.26 7.26 -9.60
N THR A 114 -20.95 6.02 -9.29
CA THR A 114 -21.93 4.98 -8.88
C THR A 114 -21.54 4.24 -7.61
N HIS A 115 -20.30 4.37 -7.15
CA HIS A 115 -19.75 3.69 -5.98
C HIS A 115 -19.11 4.69 -5.01
N ARG A 116 -18.99 4.31 -3.75
CA ARG A 116 -18.18 5.02 -2.74
C ARG A 116 -16.81 4.37 -2.65
N LEU A 117 -15.77 5.14 -2.95
CA LEU A 117 -14.39 4.67 -2.97
C LEU A 117 -13.70 5.07 -1.67
N TYR A 118 -13.09 4.09 -1.02
CA TYR A 118 -12.32 4.28 0.21
C TYR A 118 -10.91 3.73 0.02
N LEU A 119 -9.94 4.37 0.67
CA LEU A 119 -8.60 3.81 0.75
C LEU A 119 -8.42 3.06 2.08
N VAL A 120 -7.80 1.89 2.00
CA VAL A 120 -7.46 1.03 3.14
C VAL A 120 -5.97 0.67 3.05
N THR A 121 -5.12 1.28 3.89
CA THR A 121 -3.67 1.23 3.67
C THR A 121 -2.86 1.00 4.94
N ASN A 122 -1.75 0.25 4.80
CA ASN A 122 -0.75 0.05 5.85
C ASN A 122 0.40 1.09 5.78
N ALA A 123 0.30 2.10 4.93
CA ALA A 123 1.33 3.12 4.78
C ALA A 123 1.57 3.94 6.07
N VAL A 124 2.68 4.66 6.13
CA VAL A 124 2.95 5.66 7.17
C VAL A 124 1.97 6.82 7.03
N ALA A 125 1.26 7.18 8.12
CA ALA A 125 0.12 8.09 8.06
C ALA A 125 0.50 9.47 7.52
N SER A 126 1.58 10.08 8.01
CA SER A 126 2.04 11.39 7.54
C SER A 126 2.38 11.40 6.05
N VAL A 127 3.00 10.33 5.57
CA VAL A 127 3.35 10.13 4.15
C VAL A 127 2.08 10.01 3.32
N GLN A 128 1.17 9.12 3.72
CA GLN A 128 -0.03 8.84 2.92
C GLN A 128 -0.98 10.04 2.86
N ARG A 129 -1.14 10.78 3.97
CA ARG A 129 -1.95 12.01 3.99
C ARG A 129 -1.38 13.07 3.05
N GLU A 130 -0.04 13.25 3.03
CA GLU A 130 0.59 14.23 2.14
C GLU A 130 0.51 13.81 0.66
N ARG A 131 0.71 12.53 0.34
CA ARG A 131 0.53 11.99 -1.01
C ARG A 131 -0.91 12.19 -1.52
N LEU A 132 -1.88 11.86 -0.69
CA LEU A 132 -3.30 12.07 -1.01
C LEU A 132 -3.58 13.54 -1.29
N ARG A 133 -3.18 14.45 -0.38
CA ARG A 133 -3.39 15.89 -0.56
C ARG A 133 -2.90 16.42 -1.91
N ARG A 134 -1.89 15.80 -2.49
CA ARG A 134 -1.28 16.17 -3.78
C ARG A 134 -1.84 15.39 -4.96
N SER A 135 -2.61 14.34 -4.73
CA SER A 135 -3.05 13.43 -5.78
C SER A 135 -4.32 13.90 -6.48
N THR A 136 -4.39 13.66 -7.77
CA THR A 136 -5.57 13.96 -8.60
C THR A 136 -6.75 13.02 -8.33
N ILE A 137 -6.55 11.91 -7.61
CA ILE A 137 -7.65 11.00 -7.25
C ILE A 137 -8.45 11.45 -6.02
N VAL A 138 -7.95 12.41 -5.23
CA VAL A 138 -8.62 12.89 -3.99
C VAL A 138 -10.10 13.24 -4.20
N PRO A 139 -10.52 13.92 -5.29
CA PRO A 139 -11.93 14.27 -5.47
C PRO A 139 -12.86 13.05 -5.61
N TYR A 140 -12.32 11.87 -5.88
CA TYR A 140 -13.06 10.62 -6.11
C TYR A 140 -13.07 9.70 -4.91
N ILE A 141 -12.23 9.97 -3.91
CA ILE A 141 -12.11 9.16 -2.68
C ILE A 141 -12.98 9.75 -1.58
N THR A 142 -13.87 8.93 -1.04
CA THR A 142 -14.78 9.34 0.04
C THR A 142 -14.03 9.53 1.34
N ASP A 143 -13.15 8.60 1.72
CA ASP A 143 -12.29 8.67 2.89
C ASP A 143 -11.10 7.70 2.76
N ALA A 144 -10.11 7.83 3.67
CA ALA A 144 -8.93 7.00 3.72
C ALA A 144 -8.67 6.51 5.15
N PHE A 145 -8.61 5.21 5.31
CA PHE A 145 -8.33 4.52 6.57
C PHE A 145 -6.87 4.08 6.57
N ILE A 146 -6.08 4.69 7.44
CA ILE A 146 -4.65 4.42 7.55
C ILE A 146 -4.41 3.63 8.83
N SER A 147 -3.66 2.55 8.75
CA SER A 147 -3.46 1.60 9.86
C SER A 147 -2.94 2.23 11.16
N GLU A 148 -2.09 3.27 11.09
CA GLU A 148 -1.61 3.98 12.28
C GLU A 148 -2.73 4.76 12.99
N GLU A 149 -3.67 5.32 12.24
CA GLU A 149 -4.82 6.05 12.77
C GLU A 149 -5.89 5.09 13.31
N ALA A 150 -6.00 3.91 12.71
CA ALA A 150 -6.89 2.85 13.14
C ALA A 150 -6.38 2.09 14.39
N GLY A 151 -5.10 2.18 14.71
CA GLY A 151 -4.46 1.41 15.78
C GLY A 151 -4.33 -0.09 15.45
N ALA A 152 -4.63 -0.50 14.23
CA ALA A 152 -4.55 -1.86 13.73
C ALA A 152 -4.19 -1.85 12.24
N ALA A 153 -3.68 -2.94 11.69
CA ALA A 153 -3.21 -3.03 10.31
C ALA A 153 -3.76 -4.26 9.58
N LYS A 154 -3.92 -4.19 8.26
CA LYS A 154 -4.13 -5.39 7.43
C LYS A 154 -2.95 -6.37 7.65
N PRO A 155 -3.18 -7.66 7.79
CA PRO A 155 -4.42 -8.42 7.55
C PRO A 155 -5.30 -8.67 8.79
N SER A 156 -5.17 -7.88 9.88
CA SER A 156 -5.93 -8.12 11.10
C SER A 156 -7.42 -7.79 10.94
N THR A 157 -8.27 -8.50 11.66
CA THR A 157 -9.72 -8.26 11.68
C THR A 157 -10.07 -6.96 12.35
N GLU A 158 -9.31 -6.55 13.38
CA GLU A 158 -9.49 -5.30 14.12
C GLU A 158 -9.36 -4.07 13.21
N TYR A 159 -8.52 -4.15 12.18
CA TYR A 159 -8.43 -3.08 11.20
C TYR A 159 -9.73 -2.92 10.40
N PHE A 160 -10.33 -4.02 9.96
CA PHE A 160 -11.60 -3.98 9.25
C PHE A 160 -12.78 -3.66 10.18
N ASP A 161 -12.73 -4.05 11.45
CA ASP A 161 -13.71 -3.60 12.44
C ASP A 161 -13.71 -2.06 12.54
N TYR A 162 -12.51 -1.45 12.58
CA TYR A 162 -12.39 0.00 12.56
C TYR A 162 -12.96 0.61 11.27
N VAL A 163 -12.62 0.08 10.10
CA VAL A 163 -13.13 0.56 8.80
C VAL A 163 -14.66 0.50 8.77
N PHE A 164 -15.24 -0.63 9.18
CA PHE A 164 -16.69 -0.84 9.17
C PHE A 164 -17.42 0.05 10.16
N ALA A 165 -16.82 0.36 11.29
CA ALA A 165 -17.41 1.28 12.27
C ALA A 165 -17.49 2.74 11.78
N HIS A 166 -16.74 3.09 10.73
CA HIS A 166 -16.66 4.46 10.20
C HIS A 166 -17.34 4.63 8.84
N ILE A 167 -17.97 3.60 8.29
CA ILE A 167 -18.67 3.66 7.00
C ILE A 167 -20.13 3.27 7.20
N ASP A 168 -21.02 4.26 7.13
CA ASP A 168 -22.45 4.01 7.27
C ASP A 168 -22.99 3.12 6.14
N GLY A 169 -23.69 2.04 6.52
CA GLY A 169 -24.36 1.14 5.61
C GLY A 169 -23.47 0.12 4.91
N ILE A 170 -22.16 0.06 5.23
CA ILE A 170 -21.29 -1.00 4.74
C ILE A 170 -21.65 -2.34 5.39
N THR A 171 -21.66 -3.39 4.60
CA THR A 171 -21.78 -4.79 5.04
C THR A 171 -20.79 -5.66 4.29
N ARG A 172 -20.58 -6.89 4.76
CA ARG A 172 -19.63 -7.82 4.10
C ARG A 172 -20.07 -8.22 2.68
N GLU A 173 -21.37 -8.15 2.40
CA GLU A 173 -21.96 -8.54 1.12
C GLU A 173 -21.95 -7.42 0.09
N ASN A 174 -21.85 -6.14 0.53
CA ASN A 174 -21.98 -4.98 -0.33
C ASN A 174 -20.66 -4.22 -0.57
N CYS A 175 -19.54 -4.78 -0.13
CA CYS A 175 -18.21 -4.20 -0.36
C CYS A 175 -17.24 -5.22 -0.93
N ILE A 176 -16.14 -4.74 -1.51
CA ILE A 176 -15.05 -5.54 -2.04
C ILE A 176 -13.71 -4.87 -1.72
N VAL A 177 -12.72 -5.67 -1.30
CA VAL A 177 -11.33 -5.22 -1.13
C VAL A 177 -10.58 -5.41 -2.44
N ILE A 178 -9.88 -4.37 -2.89
CA ILE A 178 -9.09 -4.36 -4.13
C ILE A 178 -7.66 -4.01 -3.76
N GLY A 179 -6.71 -4.91 -4.00
CA GLY A 179 -5.31 -4.70 -3.62
C GLY A 179 -4.34 -5.65 -4.32
N ASP A 180 -3.04 -5.33 -4.24
CA ASP A 180 -1.96 -6.12 -4.85
C ASP A 180 -1.34 -7.14 -3.89
N SER A 181 -1.43 -6.88 -2.57
CA SER A 181 -0.74 -7.68 -1.56
C SER A 181 -1.53 -8.92 -1.15
N LEU A 182 -0.96 -10.11 -1.41
CA LEU A 182 -1.53 -11.37 -0.94
C LEU A 182 -1.50 -11.49 0.59
N SER A 183 -0.44 -10.96 1.25
CA SER A 183 -0.24 -11.07 2.70
C SER A 183 -1.06 -10.09 3.53
N SER A 184 -1.40 -8.93 2.98
CA SER A 184 -2.16 -7.91 3.69
C SER A 184 -3.59 -7.75 3.16
N ASP A 185 -3.78 -7.48 1.87
CA ASP A 185 -5.11 -7.18 1.31
C ASP A 185 -5.97 -8.43 1.18
N ILE A 186 -5.47 -9.41 0.43
CA ILE A 186 -6.24 -10.63 0.14
C ILE A 186 -6.42 -11.47 1.40
N LYS A 187 -5.35 -11.67 2.16
CA LYS A 187 -5.42 -12.37 3.44
C LYS A 187 -6.32 -11.64 4.43
N GLY A 188 -6.24 -10.29 4.49
CA GLY A 188 -7.08 -9.49 5.35
C GLY A 188 -8.56 -9.59 4.98
N ALA A 189 -8.89 -9.50 3.69
CA ALA A 189 -10.24 -9.71 3.19
C ALA A 189 -10.75 -11.12 3.55
N ASN A 190 -9.91 -12.16 3.38
CA ASN A 190 -10.26 -13.53 3.74
C ASN A 190 -10.51 -13.69 5.24
N ASN A 191 -9.64 -13.12 6.10
CA ASN A 191 -9.78 -13.16 7.55
C ASN A 191 -11.08 -12.52 8.02
N TYR A 192 -11.51 -11.44 7.37
CA TYR A 192 -12.73 -10.72 7.73
C TYR A 192 -13.98 -11.24 7.00
N GLY A 193 -13.83 -12.14 6.02
CA GLY A 193 -14.92 -12.71 5.24
C GLY A 193 -15.45 -11.79 4.14
N LEU A 194 -14.59 -10.91 3.59
CA LEU A 194 -14.95 -9.98 2.51
C LEU A 194 -14.65 -10.54 1.13
N PRO A 195 -15.44 -10.21 0.10
CA PRO A 195 -15.04 -10.37 -1.28
C PRO A 195 -13.73 -9.63 -1.56
N CYS A 196 -12.89 -10.19 -2.45
CA CYS A 196 -11.63 -9.59 -2.81
C CYS A 196 -11.31 -9.68 -4.31
N CYS A 197 -10.63 -8.65 -4.79
CA CYS A 197 -10.08 -8.57 -6.13
C CYS A 197 -8.56 -8.35 -6.03
N TRP A 198 -7.81 -9.33 -6.51
CA TRP A 198 -6.36 -9.25 -6.53
C TRP A 198 -5.86 -8.54 -7.79
N TYR A 199 -5.18 -7.41 -7.61
CA TYR A 199 -4.49 -6.71 -8.69
C TYR A 199 -3.10 -7.33 -8.90
N ASN A 200 -2.95 -8.11 -9.97
CA ASN A 200 -1.77 -8.91 -10.29
C ASN A 200 -1.18 -8.55 -11.68
N PRO A 201 -0.67 -7.31 -11.88
CA PRO A 201 -0.18 -6.88 -13.19
C PRO A 201 1.07 -7.63 -13.66
N LYS A 202 1.78 -8.31 -12.75
CA LYS A 202 3.00 -9.08 -13.04
C LYS A 202 2.70 -10.55 -13.39
N GLY A 203 1.44 -11.01 -13.29
CA GLY A 203 1.07 -12.40 -13.56
C GLY A 203 1.73 -13.41 -12.62
N VAL A 204 1.88 -13.05 -11.34
CA VAL A 204 2.41 -13.96 -10.32
C VAL A 204 1.45 -15.16 -10.17
N ALA A 205 2.00 -16.34 -9.93
CA ALA A 205 1.19 -17.53 -9.76
C ALA A 205 0.22 -17.37 -8.58
N ARG A 206 -1.06 -17.75 -8.82
CA ARG A 206 -2.11 -17.68 -7.81
C ARG A 206 -1.82 -18.67 -6.68
N PRO A 207 -1.85 -18.23 -5.42
CA PRO A 207 -1.68 -19.11 -4.26
C PRO A 207 -2.90 -20.04 -4.11
N THR A 208 -2.69 -21.19 -3.50
CA THR A 208 -3.75 -22.20 -3.30
C THR A 208 -4.42 -22.12 -1.95
N ASP A 209 -3.85 -21.37 -1.01
CA ASP A 209 -4.27 -21.22 0.39
C ASP A 209 -5.07 -19.95 0.67
N LEU A 210 -5.28 -19.11 -0.35
CA LEU A 210 -6.10 -17.90 -0.27
C LEU A 210 -7.28 -17.95 -1.22
N ARG A 211 -8.45 -17.52 -0.74
CA ARG A 211 -9.60 -17.27 -1.59
C ARG A 211 -9.37 -15.97 -2.35
N ILE A 212 -9.45 -16.03 -3.67
CA ILE A 212 -9.38 -14.87 -4.57
C ILE A 212 -10.65 -14.94 -5.43
N ASP A 213 -11.58 -14.00 -5.19
CA ASP A 213 -12.86 -13.99 -5.90
C ASP A 213 -12.66 -13.47 -7.33
N TYR A 214 -11.84 -12.44 -7.50
CA TYR A 214 -11.47 -11.86 -8.79
C TYR A 214 -9.96 -11.60 -8.86
N GLU A 215 -9.40 -11.73 -10.06
CA GLU A 215 -8.01 -11.38 -10.36
C GLU A 215 -7.98 -10.50 -11.60
N ILE A 216 -7.27 -9.39 -11.52
CA ILE A 216 -7.13 -8.42 -12.62
C ILE A 216 -5.66 -8.09 -12.84
N THR A 217 -5.30 -7.81 -14.08
CA THR A 217 -3.96 -7.35 -14.48
C THR A 217 -3.94 -5.89 -14.92
N ASP A 218 -5.14 -5.32 -15.14
CA ASP A 218 -5.37 -3.91 -15.53
C ASP A 218 -6.54 -3.38 -14.71
N LEU A 219 -6.40 -2.20 -14.13
CA LEU A 219 -7.43 -1.60 -13.26
C LEU A 219 -8.77 -1.39 -13.98
N ARG A 220 -8.78 -1.19 -15.30
CA ARG A 220 -10.02 -1.02 -16.08
C ARG A 220 -10.91 -2.26 -16.10
N GLN A 221 -10.34 -3.45 -15.80
CA GLN A 221 -11.14 -4.67 -15.68
C GLN A 221 -12.12 -4.63 -14.50
N LEU A 222 -11.94 -3.67 -13.57
CA LEU A 222 -12.91 -3.41 -12.50
C LEU A 222 -14.27 -3.02 -13.02
N PHE A 223 -14.37 -2.36 -14.18
CA PHE A 223 -15.65 -1.98 -14.78
C PHE A 223 -16.55 -3.17 -15.12
N ASP A 224 -15.97 -4.37 -15.28
CA ASP A 224 -16.71 -5.60 -15.57
C ASP A 224 -17.07 -6.39 -14.29
N ILE A 225 -16.53 -5.97 -13.13
CA ILE A 225 -16.64 -6.71 -11.85
C ILE A 225 -17.61 -6.01 -10.88
N VAL A 226 -17.57 -4.68 -10.83
CA VAL A 226 -18.29 -3.86 -9.84
C VAL A 226 -19.37 -2.99 -10.44
#